data_13822614e37416b9719c699e48c596a5
#
_entry.id   13822614e37416b9719c699e48c596a5
#
_cell.length_a   1.000
_cell.length_b   1.000
_cell.length_c   1.000
_cell.angle_alpha   90.00
_cell.angle_beta   90.00
_cell.angle_gamma   90.00
#
_symmetry.space_group_name_H-M   'P 1'
#
loop_
_entity.id
_entity.type
_entity.pdbx_description
1 polymer ?
#
loop_
_entity_poly.entity_id
_entity_poly.type
_entity_poly.pdbx_seq_one_letter_code
_entity_poly.pdbx_strand_id
1 'polypeptide(L)'
;MCRALLGAALGMAMLAGPAQAQGQVNIQAVTQPSPGIPQWTRVDIPMLREGLPQRSNGRIRVTLASWPERNLNGPEIVRLVRSGQVDIGAVPLNTVAGDVPLLDMPDLAGLNPDIGQARRVAEALTPELNRGLERIGVRIIATAPYPAQVLFCRDKVNSLADLRGKRIRTGGGSINDFVTAVGGQAVGIGFPEVYGALERGVVDCAITGTGSGNGARWYEVTTHMYALPVAWSTFGYFVNLNWWNRLDAPTRDLITTTFAELQDAQWKLGEEATEDGIACNIGQRQGCSIGRLVENRPMTVTRATPEDLQTLRGILTNNVLPAFVRRCGAACGETYNRVVAPISGVRYEAR
;
A
#
# COMPACT_ATOMS: atom_id res chain seq x y z
N MET A 1 -78.13 -13.11 47.71
CA MET A 1 -77.51 -13.97 46.64
C MET A 1 -76.72 -13.10 45.69
N CYS A 2 -75.40 -12.94 45.87
CA CYS A 2 -74.55 -12.18 44.97
C CYS A 2 -73.45 -13.13 44.56
N ARG A 3 -73.36 -13.45 43.28
CA ARG A 3 -72.26 -14.22 42.68
C ARG A 3 -71.20 -13.23 42.20
N ALA A 4 -69.97 -13.37 42.77
CA ALA A 4 -68.77 -12.68 42.31
C ALA A 4 -68.16 -13.46 41.14
N LEU A 5 -67.91 -12.81 40.01
CA LEU A 5 -67.13 -13.32 38.87
C LEU A 5 -65.67 -12.90 39.04
N LEU A 6 -64.77 -13.85 39.27
CA LEU A 6 -63.29 -13.65 39.19
C LEU A 6 -62.89 -13.70 37.72
N GLY A 7 -62.39 -12.63 37.18
CA GLY A 7 -61.70 -12.57 35.91
C GLY A 7 -60.22 -12.90 36.07
N ALA A 8 -59.77 -13.99 35.47
CA ALA A 8 -58.37 -14.37 35.43
C ALA A 8 -57.66 -13.63 34.28
N ALA A 9 -56.77 -12.69 34.58
CA ALA A 9 -55.91 -12.04 33.58
C ALA A 9 -54.66 -12.94 33.38
N LEU A 10 -54.54 -13.60 32.21
CA LEU A 10 -53.34 -14.26 31.78
C LEU A 10 -52.31 -13.23 31.36
N GLY A 11 -51.29 -13.03 32.20
CA GLY A 11 -50.09 -12.25 31.86
C GLY A 11 -49.21 -13.03 30.90
N MET A 12 -49.06 -12.56 29.66
CA MET A 12 -48.15 -13.06 28.66
C MET A 12 -46.72 -12.56 28.99
N ALA A 13 -45.94 -13.36 29.72
CA ALA A 13 -44.55 -13.10 29.98
C ALA A 13 -43.78 -13.30 28.66
N MET A 14 -43.36 -12.22 27.99
CA MET A 14 -42.39 -12.27 26.90
C MET A 14 -41.04 -12.73 27.48
N LEU A 15 -40.67 -13.97 27.22
CA LEU A 15 -39.30 -14.49 27.46
C LEU A 15 -38.36 -13.76 26.49
N ALA A 16 -37.72 -12.67 26.95
CA ALA A 16 -36.56 -12.14 26.32
C ALA A 16 -35.43 -13.21 26.43
N GLY A 17 -35.18 -13.91 25.34
CA GLY A 17 -34.06 -14.84 25.25
C GLY A 17 -32.75 -14.12 25.63
N PRO A 18 -31.79 -14.80 26.23
CA PRO A 18 -30.51 -14.18 26.56
C PRO A 18 -29.88 -13.67 25.26
N ALA A 19 -29.70 -12.35 25.15
CA ALA A 19 -28.83 -11.78 24.15
C ALA A 19 -27.47 -12.43 24.36
N GLN A 20 -27.07 -13.33 23.45
CA GLN A 20 -25.73 -13.88 23.46
C GLN A 20 -24.77 -12.70 23.42
N ALA A 21 -24.05 -12.48 24.52
CA ALA A 21 -22.98 -11.52 24.57
C ALA A 21 -21.93 -11.94 23.51
N GLN A 22 -22.02 -11.35 22.33
CA GLN A 22 -21.03 -11.58 21.28
C GLN A 22 -19.68 -11.20 21.85
N GLY A 23 -18.77 -12.17 21.95
CA GLY A 23 -17.46 -12.01 22.57
C GLY A 23 -16.69 -10.85 21.96
N GLN A 24 -15.87 -10.18 22.77
CA GLN A 24 -14.98 -9.10 22.31
C GLN A 24 -13.99 -9.63 21.26
N VAL A 25 -13.86 -8.92 20.15
CA VAL A 25 -12.90 -9.22 19.08
C VAL A 25 -11.69 -8.31 19.24
N ASN A 26 -10.52 -8.90 19.49
CA ASN A 26 -9.26 -8.15 19.54
C ASN A 26 -8.52 -8.37 18.23
N ILE A 27 -8.17 -7.29 17.55
CA ILE A 27 -7.45 -7.29 16.27
C ILE A 27 -6.02 -6.82 16.50
N GLN A 28 -5.04 -7.64 16.13
CA GLN A 28 -3.64 -7.24 16.03
C GLN A 28 -3.36 -6.79 14.60
N ALA A 29 -3.13 -5.50 14.41
CA ALA A 29 -2.88 -4.93 13.09
C ALA A 29 -1.49 -4.29 13.01
N VAL A 30 -0.75 -4.59 11.93
CA VAL A 30 0.52 -3.95 11.62
C VAL A 30 0.43 -3.41 10.20
N THR A 31 0.44 -2.06 10.11
CA THR A 31 0.30 -1.40 8.80
C THR A 31 1.48 -0.47 8.55
N GLN A 32 1.54 0.33 7.67
CA GLN A 32 2.43 1.43 7.30
C GLN A 32 3.92 1.37 7.73
N PRO A 33 4.84 1.72 6.83
CA PRO A 33 6.29 1.61 7.05
C PRO A 33 6.88 2.73 7.92
N SER A 34 6.08 3.72 8.29
CA SER A 34 6.48 4.84 9.15
C SER A 34 5.27 5.51 9.80
N PRO A 35 5.36 5.90 11.08
CA PRO A 35 4.30 6.65 11.75
C PRO A 35 4.17 8.11 11.27
N GLY A 36 5.13 8.60 10.48
CA GLY A 36 5.14 9.99 9.96
C GLY A 36 4.45 10.18 8.62
N ILE A 37 4.02 9.12 7.94
CA ILE A 37 3.41 9.25 6.61
C ILE A 37 1.90 9.51 6.68
N PRO A 38 1.34 10.23 5.68
CA PRO A 38 -0.08 10.58 5.68
C PRO A 38 -1.04 9.38 5.75
N GLN A 39 -0.73 8.26 5.11
CA GLN A 39 -1.54 7.03 5.13
C GLN A 39 -1.80 6.55 6.57
N TRP A 40 -0.79 6.67 7.44
CA TRP A 40 -0.90 6.31 8.84
C TRP A 40 -1.74 7.31 9.63
N THR A 41 -1.37 8.59 9.55
CA THR A 41 -1.94 9.63 10.42
C THR A 41 -3.35 10.05 10.03
N ARG A 42 -3.68 10.01 8.74
CA ARG A 42 -4.95 10.52 8.21
C ARG A 42 -5.98 9.43 7.89
N VAL A 43 -5.55 8.17 7.77
CA VAL A 43 -6.47 7.07 7.40
C VAL A 43 -6.40 5.93 8.39
N ASP A 44 -5.25 5.27 8.59
CA ASP A 44 -5.20 4.05 9.40
C ASP A 44 -5.55 4.31 10.86
N ILE A 45 -5.01 5.36 11.48
CA ILE A 45 -5.35 5.71 12.87
C ILE A 45 -6.85 6.05 13.00
N PRO A 46 -7.41 7.02 12.26
CA PRO A 46 -8.81 7.40 12.42
C PRO A 46 -9.79 6.25 12.11
N MET A 47 -9.50 5.43 11.13
CA MET A 47 -10.47 4.42 10.68
C MET A 47 -10.32 3.08 11.41
N LEU A 48 -9.08 2.64 11.69
CA LEU A 48 -8.82 1.34 12.30
C LEU A 48 -8.70 1.42 13.82
N ARG A 49 -7.82 2.29 14.35
CA ARG A 49 -7.58 2.40 15.79
C ARG A 49 -8.75 3.01 16.53
N GLU A 50 -9.40 4.01 15.94
CA GLU A 50 -10.48 4.77 16.55
C GLU A 50 -11.86 4.37 16.00
N GLY A 51 -12.00 4.29 14.68
CA GLY A 51 -13.28 4.10 14.00
C GLY A 51 -13.89 2.71 14.20
N LEU A 52 -13.14 1.62 14.06
CA LEU A 52 -13.66 0.27 14.27
C LEU A 52 -14.18 0.04 15.70
N PRO A 53 -13.46 0.45 16.77
CA PRO A 53 -14.01 0.39 18.13
C PRO A 53 -15.31 1.18 18.29
N GLN A 54 -15.37 2.40 17.76
CA GLN A 54 -16.57 3.25 17.85
C GLN A 54 -17.77 2.63 17.11
N ARG A 55 -17.58 2.21 15.86
CA ARG A 55 -18.62 1.60 15.03
C ARG A 55 -19.16 0.27 15.58
N SER A 56 -18.32 -0.43 16.34
CA SER A 56 -18.70 -1.71 16.97
C SER A 56 -19.26 -1.55 18.40
N ASN A 57 -19.47 -0.33 18.89
CA ASN A 57 -19.83 -0.05 20.28
C ASN A 57 -18.88 -0.73 21.29
N GLY A 58 -17.56 -0.71 21.00
CA GLY A 58 -16.52 -1.29 21.83
C GLY A 58 -16.36 -2.82 21.71
N ARG A 59 -17.13 -3.49 20.85
CA ARG A 59 -17.01 -4.94 20.64
C ARG A 59 -15.70 -5.31 19.92
N ILE A 60 -15.23 -4.48 18.99
CA ILE A 60 -13.93 -4.64 18.33
C ILE A 60 -12.92 -3.72 19.02
N ARG A 61 -11.76 -4.28 19.36
CA ARG A 61 -10.57 -3.52 19.79
C ARG A 61 -9.45 -3.73 18.81
N VAL A 62 -8.75 -2.67 18.46
CA VAL A 62 -7.64 -2.73 17.50
C VAL A 62 -6.35 -2.27 18.17
N THR A 63 -5.39 -3.19 18.27
CA THR A 63 -4.00 -2.85 18.56
C THR A 63 -3.31 -2.60 17.24
N LEU A 64 -3.18 -1.32 16.87
CA LEU A 64 -2.57 -0.90 15.61
C LEU A 64 -1.14 -0.44 15.86
N ALA A 65 -0.19 -1.00 15.12
CA ALA A 65 1.22 -0.60 15.15
C ALA A 65 1.75 -0.36 13.73
N SER A 66 2.71 0.56 13.59
CA SER A 66 3.54 0.70 12.39
C SER A 66 4.67 -0.35 12.39
N TRP A 67 5.34 -0.54 11.25
CA TRP A 67 6.44 -1.51 11.15
C TRP A 67 7.56 -1.25 12.16
N PRO A 68 8.09 0.01 12.30
CA PRO A 68 9.15 0.29 13.27
C PRO A 68 8.77 -0.01 14.72
N GLU A 69 7.49 0.20 15.11
CA GLU A 69 7.00 -0.11 16.45
C GLU A 69 7.03 -1.61 16.79
N ARG A 70 7.18 -2.46 15.77
CA ARG A 70 7.32 -3.92 15.87
C ARG A 70 8.69 -4.42 15.40
N ASN A 71 9.65 -3.53 15.13
CA ASN A 71 10.98 -3.85 14.59
C ASN A 71 10.89 -4.63 13.26
N LEU A 72 9.98 -4.23 12.36
CA LEU A 72 9.74 -4.86 11.06
C LEU A 72 10.22 -3.96 9.92
N ASN A 73 10.62 -4.58 8.80
CA ASN A 73 11.10 -3.90 7.60
C ASN A 73 10.20 -4.08 6.37
N GLY A 74 9.14 -4.91 6.49
CA GLY A 74 8.12 -5.12 5.47
C GLY A 74 8.02 -6.54 4.93
N PRO A 75 9.10 -7.18 4.41
CA PRO A 75 9.00 -8.50 3.77
C PRO A 75 8.37 -9.59 4.64
N GLU A 76 8.52 -9.49 5.95
CA GLU A 76 8.01 -10.45 6.94
C GLU A 76 6.50 -10.35 7.22
N ILE A 77 5.84 -9.22 6.85
CA ILE A 77 4.44 -8.94 7.22
C ILE A 77 3.48 -10.06 6.78
N VAL A 78 3.57 -10.50 5.52
CA VAL A 78 2.67 -11.55 5.02
C VAL A 78 2.88 -12.87 5.75
N ARG A 79 4.13 -13.18 6.14
CA ARG A 79 4.44 -14.39 6.93
C ARG A 79 3.85 -14.32 8.34
N LEU A 80 3.90 -13.14 8.98
CA LEU A 80 3.27 -12.91 10.29
C LEU A 80 1.75 -13.03 10.24
N VAL A 81 1.12 -12.50 9.18
CA VAL A 81 -0.32 -12.68 8.93
C VAL A 81 -0.63 -14.14 8.69
N ARG A 82 0.12 -14.83 7.82
CA ARG A 82 -0.06 -16.25 7.54
C ARG A 82 0.03 -17.11 8.80
N SER A 83 0.99 -16.84 9.68
CA SER A 83 1.16 -17.59 10.94
C SER A 83 0.13 -17.24 12.02
N GLY A 84 -0.70 -16.21 11.84
CA GLY A 84 -1.68 -15.74 12.81
C GLY A 84 -1.07 -14.93 13.97
N GLN A 85 0.19 -14.50 13.86
CA GLN A 85 0.81 -13.58 14.84
C GLN A 85 0.29 -12.15 14.68
N VAL A 86 -0.21 -11.82 13.48
CA VAL A 86 -0.88 -10.58 13.12
C VAL A 86 -2.16 -10.97 12.40
N ASP A 87 -3.29 -10.37 12.77
CA ASP A 87 -4.57 -10.63 12.13
C ASP A 87 -4.71 -9.87 10.81
N ILE A 88 -4.24 -8.60 10.81
CA ILE A 88 -4.26 -7.71 9.64
C ILE A 88 -2.88 -7.10 9.46
N GLY A 89 -2.28 -7.30 8.29
CA GLY A 89 -1.00 -6.69 7.91
C GLY A 89 -1.12 -5.90 6.63
N ALA A 90 -0.44 -4.73 6.53
CA ALA A 90 -0.36 -4.00 5.27
C ALA A 90 1.09 -3.83 4.82
N VAL A 91 1.34 -4.09 3.53
CA VAL A 91 2.65 -4.01 2.92
C VAL A 91 2.53 -3.75 1.40
N PRO A 92 3.46 -2.98 0.78
CA PRO A 92 3.51 -2.85 -0.67
C PRO A 92 3.64 -4.22 -1.33
N LEU A 93 2.85 -4.46 -2.36
CA LEU A 93 2.76 -5.76 -3.02
C LEU A 93 4.12 -6.19 -3.62
N ASN A 94 4.87 -5.24 -4.18
CA ASN A 94 6.20 -5.49 -4.74
C ASN A 94 7.25 -5.91 -3.69
N THR A 95 7.09 -5.49 -2.43
CA THR A 95 8.00 -5.85 -1.32
C THR A 95 7.97 -7.36 -1.02
N VAL A 96 6.82 -8.00 -1.24
CA VAL A 96 6.61 -9.44 -0.99
C VAL A 96 6.56 -10.26 -2.29
N ALA A 97 6.83 -9.65 -3.43
CA ALA A 97 6.85 -10.31 -4.73
C ALA A 97 7.97 -11.38 -4.87
N GLY A 98 8.98 -11.34 -4.02
CA GLY A 98 9.98 -12.41 -3.94
C GLY A 98 9.38 -13.75 -3.51
N ASP A 99 8.43 -13.74 -2.58
CA ASP A 99 7.74 -14.93 -2.09
C ASP A 99 6.53 -15.30 -2.98
N VAL A 100 5.82 -14.29 -3.53
CA VAL A 100 4.64 -14.47 -4.38
C VAL A 100 4.76 -13.53 -5.60
N PRO A 101 5.43 -13.94 -6.69
CA PRO A 101 5.74 -13.06 -7.83
C PRO A 101 4.54 -12.37 -8.47
N LEU A 102 3.35 -12.99 -8.43
CA LEU A 102 2.12 -12.41 -8.94
C LEU A 102 1.76 -11.05 -8.30
N LEU A 103 2.18 -10.81 -7.04
CA LEU A 103 1.91 -9.58 -6.31
C LEU A 103 2.61 -8.34 -6.89
N ASP A 104 3.60 -8.51 -7.77
CA ASP A 104 4.24 -7.39 -8.49
C ASP A 104 3.36 -6.84 -9.63
N MET A 105 2.45 -7.68 -10.17
CA MET A 105 1.69 -7.37 -11.39
C MET A 105 0.85 -6.08 -11.34
N PRO A 106 0.19 -5.71 -10.22
CA PRO A 106 -0.65 -4.52 -10.19
C PRO A 106 0.09 -3.21 -10.44
N ASP A 107 1.40 -3.18 -10.16
CA ASP A 107 2.16 -1.93 -10.18
C ASP A 107 3.59 -2.11 -10.71
N LEU A 108 3.70 -2.81 -11.86
CA LEU A 108 4.96 -2.91 -12.57
C LEU A 108 5.50 -1.52 -12.94
N ALA A 109 6.79 -1.32 -12.80
CA ALA A 109 7.42 -0.02 -13.09
C ALA A 109 7.07 0.45 -14.51
N GLY A 110 6.50 1.65 -14.63
CA GLY A 110 6.04 2.24 -15.88
C GLY A 110 4.67 1.76 -16.38
N LEU A 111 3.97 0.87 -15.66
CA LEU A 111 2.67 0.34 -16.06
C LEU A 111 1.56 1.38 -16.00
N ASN A 112 1.49 2.10 -14.88
CA ASN A 112 0.39 2.99 -14.57
C ASN A 112 0.82 4.46 -14.71
N PRO A 113 0.45 5.15 -15.80
CA PRO A 113 0.82 6.55 -16.02
C PRO A 113 0.15 7.50 -15.03
N ASP A 114 -0.99 7.10 -14.47
CA ASP A 114 -1.77 7.85 -13.48
C ASP A 114 -2.34 6.92 -12.41
N ILE A 115 -2.74 7.52 -11.29
CA ILE A 115 -3.28 6.79 -10.13
C ILE A 115 -4.64 6.16 -10.42
N GLY A 116 -5.44 6.75 -11.31
CA GLY A 116 -6.73 6.20 -11.72
C GLY A 116 -6.57 4.88 -12.46
N GLN A 117 -5.57 4.77 -13.35
CA GLN A 117 -5.23 3.48 -13.97
C GLN A 117 -4.69 2.49 -12.95
N ALA A 118 -3.81 2.92 -12.03
CA ALA A 118 -3.30 2.06 -10.95
C ALA A 118 -4.44 1.45 -10.14
N ARG A 119 -5.46 2.24 -9.79
CA ARG A 119 -6.65 1.77 -9.09
C ARG A 119 -7.40 0.72 -9.89
N ARG A 120 -7.73 1.00 -11.15
CA ARG A 120 -8.46 0.05 -12.03
C ARG A 120 -7.71 -1.28 -12.17
N VAL A 121 -6.39 -1.23 -12.34
CA VAL A 121 -5.55 -2.42 -12.45
C VAL A 121 -5.53 -3.21 -11.13
N ALA A 122 -5.35 -2.54 -10.00
CA ALA A 122 -5.33 -3.19 -8.69
C ALA A 122 -6.67 -3.86 -8.36
N GLU A 123 -7.78 -3.17 -8.60
CA GLU A 123 -9.14 -3.69 -8.37
C GLU A 123 -9.43 -4.90 -9.28
N ALA A 124 -9.09 -4.83 -10.56
CA ALA A 124 -9.29 -5.92 -11.52
C ALA A 124 -8.44 -7.16 -11.20
N LEU A 125 -7.23 -6.97 -10.64
CA LEU A 125 -6.34 -8.07 -10.29
C LEU A 125 -6.61 -8.68 -8.91
N THR A 126 -7.25 -7.98 -7.99
CA THR A 126 -7.47 -8.48 -6.62
C THR A 126 -8.07 -9.90 -6.56
N PRO A 127 -9.08 -10.28 -7.38
CA PRO A 127 -9.60 -11.66 -7.40
C PRO A 127 -8.54 -12.70 -7.81
N GLU A 128 -7.67 -12.35 -8.77
CA GLU A 128 -6.59 -13.24 -9.23
C GLU A 128 -5.54 -13.42 -8.14
N LEU A 129 -5.15 -12.32 -7.48
CA LEU A 129 -4.19 -12.33 -6.37
C LEU A 129 -4.71 -13.18 -5.23
N ASN A 130 -5.99 -13.02 -4.87
CA ASN A 130 -6.61 -13.78 -3.78
C ASN A 130 -6.66 -15.28 -4.06
N ARG A 131 -6.92 -15.73 -5.31
CA ARG A 131 -6.84 -17.16 -5.64
C ARG A 131 -5.47 -17.78 -5.34
N GLY A 132 -4.39 -17.02 -5.53
CA GLY A 132 -3.04 -17.45 -5.18
C GLY A 132 -2.78 -17.44 -3.67
N LEU A 133 -3.17 -16.37 -3.01
CA LEU A 133 -2.93 -16.10 -1.59
C LEU A 133 -3.73 -17.01 -0.66
N GLU A 134 -4.96 -17.36 -1.03
CA GLU A 134 -5.82 -18.25 -0.22
C GLU A 134 -5.22 -19.64 -0.06
N ARG A 135 -4.42 -20.11 -1.04
CA ARG A 135 -3.67 -21.38 -0.94
C ARG A 135 -2.61 -21.35 0.17
N ILE A 136 -2.16 -20.18 0.58
CA ILE A 136 -1.18 -20.01 1.67
C ILE A 136 -1.82 -19.43 2.93
N GLY A 137 -3.16 -19.38 3.00
CA GLY A 137 -3.90 -19.00 4.20
C GLY A 137 -4.00 -17.49 4.45
N VAL A 138 -3.85 -16.67 3.43
CA VAL A 138 -4.02 -15.21 3.52
C VAL A 138 -4.93 -14.69 2.42
N ARG A 139 -5.50 -13.50 2.63
CA ARG A 139 -6.37 -12.81 1.66
C ARG A 139 -6.15 -11.32 1.73
N ILE A 140 -6.18 -10.64 0.58
CA ILE A 140 -6.27 -9.18 0.48
C ILE A 140 -7.73 -8.77 0.62
N ILE A 141 -8.01 -7.86 1.54
CA ILE A 141 -9.35 -7.29 1.77
C ILE A 141 -9.48 -5.84 1.30
N ALA A 142 -8.37 -5.15 1.07
CA ALA A 142 -8.33 -3.83 0.46
C ALA A 142 -6.96 -3.62 -0.20
N THR A 143 -6.94 -2.81 -1.26
CA THR A 143 -5.71 -2.32 -1.91
C THR A 143 -5.68 -0.81 -1.90
N ALA A 144 -4.48 -0.24 -1.81
CA ALA A 144 -4.33 1.21 -1.77
C ALA A 144 -2.98 1.63 -2.36
N PRO A 145 -2.83 2.88 -2.81
CA PRO A 145 -1.58 3.40 -3.31
C PRO A 145 -0.80 4.15 -2.24
N TYR A 146 0.50 4.28 -2.44
CA TYR A 146 1.22 5.45 -1.96
C TYR A 146 1.15 6.56 -3.03
N PRO A 147 1.58 7.82 -2.73
CA PRO A 147 1.81 8.84 -3.75
C PRO A 147 2.79 8.35 -4.81
N ALA A 148 2.83 9.04 -5.97
CA ALA A 148 3.74 8.69 -7.06
C ALA A 148 5.15 8.42 -6.54
N GLN A 149 5.67 7.25 -6.87
CA GLN A 149 7.01 6.83 -6.51
C GLN A 149 8.02 7.53 -7.42
N VAL A 150 8.82 8.39 -6.83
CA VAL A 150 9.81 9.23 -7.51
C VAL A 150 11.20 9.02 -6.92
N LEU A 151 12.22 9.60 -7.54
CA LEU A 151 13.58 9.49 -7.04
C LEU A 151 13.92 10.66 -6.11
N PHE A 152 14.39 10.35 -4.91
CA PHE A 152 15.05 11.25 -3.97
C PHE A 152 16.54 11.01 -4.06
N CYS A 153 17.33 12.01 -4.47
CA CYS A 153 18.76 11.85 -4.73
C CYS A 153 19.61 12.82 -3.89
N ARG A 154 20.78 12.37 -3.48
CA ARG A 154 21.77 13.19 -2.77
C ARG A 154 22.33 14.27 -3.69
N ASP A 155 22.54 13.92 -4.96
CA ASP A 155 23.07 14.78 -6.00
C ASP A 155 22.03 15.04 -7.08
N LYS A 156 22.32 16.01 -7.93
CA LYS A 156 21.46 16.43 -9.04
C LYS A 156 21.21 15.28 -10.02
N VAL A 157 19.92 15.09 -10.35
CA VAL A 157 19.42 14.19 -11.40
C VAL A 157 18.40 14.96 -12.22
N ASN A 158 18.63 15.09 -13.53
CA ASN A 158 17.75 15.82 -14.45
C ASN A 158 17.09 14.92 -15.48
N SER A 159 17.59 13.70 -15.65
CA SER A 159 17.14 12.77 -16.69
C SER A 159 17.36 11.33 -16.26
N LEU A 160 16.75 10.39 -16.98
CA LEU A 160 17.00 8.96 -16.81
C LEU A 160 18.48 8.58 -17.05
N ALA A 161 19.17 9.31 -17.93
CA ALA A 161 20.60 9.05 -18.23
C ALA A 161 21.50 9.30 -17.02
N ASP A 162 21.14 10.24 -16.14
CA ASP A 162 21.91 10.55 -14.92
C ASP A 162 21.83 9.45 -13.85
N LEU A 163 20.95 8.47 -14.03
CA LEU A 163 20.83 7.31 -13.14
C LEU A 163 21.86 6.23 -13.40
N ARG A 164 22.56 6.29 -14.54
CA ARG A 164 23.60 5.31 -14.88
C ARG A 164 24.69 5.24 -13.82
N GLY A 165 24.98 4.02 -13.36
CA GLY A 165 26.00 3.76 -12.35
C GLY A 165 25.63 4.14 -10.92
N LYS A 166 24.51 4.84 -10.68
CA LYS A 166 24.07 5.20 -9.33
C LYS A 166 23.51 3.99 -8.59
N ARG A 167 23.82 3.91 -7.30
CA ARG A 167 23.21 2.97 -6.36
C ARG A 167 21.86 3.54 -5.96
N ILE A 168 20.78 2.85 -6.33
CA ILE A 168 19.42 3.34 -6.15
C ILE A 168 18.67 2.37 -5.25
N ARG A 169 18.22 2.86 -4.09
CA ARG A 169 17.39 2.08 -3.19
C ARG A 169 16.03 1.81 -3.81
N THR A 170 15.60 0.58 -3.72
CA THR A 170 14.28 0.11 -4.16
C THR A 170 13.57 -0.64 -3.04
N GLY A 171 12.23 -0.78 -3.18
CA GLY A 171 11.42 -1.66 -2.34
C GLY A 171 11.34 -3.11 -2.84
N GLY A 172 11.99 -3.43 -3.95
CA GLY A 172 11.93 -4.76 -4.58
C GLY A 172 11.10 -4.80 -5.86
N GLY A 173 10.81 -6.03 -6.33
CA GLY A 173 9.97 -6.28 -7.51
C GLY A 173 10.49 -5.65 -8.79
N SER A 174 9.58 -5.23 -9.64
CA SER A 174 9.85 -4.65 -10.97
C SER A 174 10.58 -3.30 -10.94
N ILE A 175 10.63 -2.63 -9.78
CA ILE A 175 11.44 -1.42 -9.60
C ILE A 175 12.93 -1.75 -9.75
N ASN A 176 13.38 -2.97 -9.38
CA ASN A 176 14.76 -3.42 -9.63
C ASN A 176 15.04 -3.53 -11.13
N ASP A 177 14.06 -4.05 -11.91
CA ASP A 177 14.20 -4.18 -13.36
C ASP A 177 14.30 -2.81 -14.03
N PHE A 178 13.49 -1.83 -13.58
CA PHE A 178 13.58 -0.44 -14.03
C PHE A 178 14.96 0.15 -13.76
N VAL A 179 15.46 0.05 -12.52
CA VAL A 179 16.78 0.58 -12.15
C VAL A 179 17.88 -0.05 -12.99
N THR A 180 17.82 -1.37 -13.21
CA THR A 180 18.76 -2.08 -14.07
C THR A 180 18.67 -1.61 -15.53
N ALA A 181 17.46 -1.42 -16.05
CA ALA A 181 17.25 -0.98 -17.44
C ALA A 181 17.80 0.42 -17.73
N VAL A 182 17.80 1.33 -16.74
CA VAL A 182 18.44 2.65 -16.86
C VAL A 182 19.94 2.64 -16.57
N GLY A 183 20.54 1.46 -16.33
CA GLY A 183 21.96 1.29 -16.05
C GLY A 183 22.36 1.64 -14.61
N GLY A 184 21.43 1.76 -13.69
CA GLY A 184 21.67 1.91 -12.26
C GLY A 184 21.91 0.57 -11.55
N GLN A 185 22.25 0.63 -10.27
CA GLN A 185 22.44 -0.52 -9.38
C GLN A 185 21.30 -0.53 -8.35
N ALA A 186 20.40 -1.50 -8.45
CA ALA A 186 19.30 -1.66 -7.50
C ALA A 186 19.81 -2.19 -6.15
N VAL A 187 19.47 -1.51 -5.05
CA VAL A 187 19.84 -1.89 -3.68
C VAL A 187 18.56 -2.06 -2.86
N GLY A 188 18.27 -3.29 -2.44
CA GLY A 188 17.09 -3.61 -1.61
C GLY A 188 17.34 -3.22 -0.15
N ILE A 189 16.59 -2.21 0.34
CA ILE A 189 16.67 -1.76 1.75
C ILE A 189 15.25 -1.50 2.23
N GLY A 190 14.90 -2.03 3.43
CA GLY A 190 13.63 -1.77 4.09
C GLY A 190 13.39 -0.27 4.32
N PHE A 191 12.14 0.19 4.17
CA PHE A 191 11.83 1.62 4.23
C PHE A 191 12.33 2.31 5.51
N PRO A 192 12.22 1.72 6.73
CA PRO A 192 12.72 2.35 7.96
C PRO A 192 14.24 2.61 7.98
N GLU A 193 15.00 1.86 7.21
CA GLU A 193 16.49 1.94 7.20
C GLU A 193 17.03 2.95 6.16
N VAL A 194 16.16 3.45 5.25
CA VAL A 194 16.59 4.22 4.07
C VAL A 194 17.18 5.57 4.43
N TYR A 195 16.60 6.26 5.44
CA TYR A 195 17.15 7.54 5.89
C TYR A 195 18.64 7.41 6.24
N GLY A 196 18.99 6.45 7.09
CA GLY A 196 20.38 6.21 7.46
C GLY A 196 21.25 5.72 6.29
N ALA A 197 20.70 4.98 5.32
CA ALA A 197 21.43 4.55 4.13
C ALA A 197 21.78 5.73 3.21
N LEU A 198 20.85 6.68 3.01
CA LEU A 198 21.07 7.93 2.29
C LEU A 198 22.09 8.82 3.03
N GLU A 199 21.91 9.00 4.34
CA GLU A 199 22.79 9.82 5.18
C GLU A 199 24.24 9.36 5.08
N ARG A 200 24.50 8.06 5.23
CA ARG A 200 25.83 7.47 5.16
C ARG A 200 26.36 7.28 3.74
N GLY A 201 25.57 7.59 2.71
CA GLY A 201 25.96 7.41 1.31
C GLY A 201 26.09 5.95 0.88
N VAL A 202 25.38 5.03 1.53
CA VAL A 202 25.26 3.62 1.07
C VAL A 202 24.56 3.57 -0.28
N VAL A 203 23.58 4.45 -0.48
CA VAL A 203 22.89 4.67 -1.75
C VAL A 203 22.96 6.14 -2.15
N ASP A 204 22.91 6.38 -3.45
CA ASP A 204 22.99 7.72 -4.05
C ASP A 204 21.61 8.33 -4.24
N CYS A 205 20.61 7.48 -4.53
CA CYS A 205 19.19 7.82 -4.66
C CYS A 205 18.34 6.75 -3.97
N ALA A 206 17.07 7.11 -3.70
CA ALA A 206 16.07 6.17 -3.24
C ALA A 206 14.72 6.46 -3.91
N ILE A 207 14.00 5.39 -4.28
CA ILE A 207 12.65 5.50 -4.86
C ILE A 207 11.63 5.33 -3.75
N THR A 208 10.72 6.32 -3.64
CA THR A 208 9.57 6.29 -2.74
C THR A 208 8.51 7.33 -3.14
N GLY A 209 7.35 7.28 -2.50
CA GLY A 209 6.27 8.25 -2.68
C GLY A 209 6.69 9.66 -2.26
N THR A 210 6.23 10.67 -2.99
CA THR A 210 6.56 12.09 -2.72
C THR A 210 6.22 12.49 -1.28
N GLY A 211 5.02 12.16 -0.81
CA GLY A 211 4.59 12.38 0.58
C GLY A 211 5.23 11.42 1.57
N SER A 212 5.59 10.20 1.15
CA SER A 212 6.25 9.21 2.02
C SER A 212 7.66 9.63 2.37
N GLY A 213 8.45 10.10 1.37
CA GLY A 213 9.79 10.63 1.59
C GLY A 213 9.76 11.89 2.45
N ASN A 214 8.75 12.77 2.28
CA ASN A 214 8.53 13.92 3.13
C ASN A 214 8.26 13.50 4.58
N GLY A 215 7.29 12.62 4.82
CA GLY A 215 6.93 12.15 6.16
C GLY A 215 8.07 11.41 6.87
N ALA A 216 8.94 10.74 6.13
CA ALA A 216 10.15 10.08 6.63
C ALA A 216 11.39 11.01 6.64
N ARG A 217 11.24 12.29 6.33
CA ARG A 217 12.26 13.33 6.42
C ARG A 217 13.47 13.14 5.49
N TRP A 218 13.29 12.45 4.35
CA TRP A 218 14.39 12.20 3.41
C TRP A 218 14.98 13.49 2.81
N TYR A 219 14.22 14.59 2.83
CA TYR A 219 14.71 15.93 2.43
C TYR A 219 15.90 16.43 3.29
N GLU A 220 16.16 15.85 4.46
CA GLU A 220 17.31 16.22 5.29
C GLU A 220 18.63 15.62 4.77
N VAL A 221 18.54 14.48 4.07
CA VAL A 221 19.67 13.67 3.60
C VAL A 221 19.76 13.57 2.06
N THR A 222 18.82 14.25 1.35
CA THR A 222 18.81 14.37 -0.12
C THR A 222 18.62 15.84 -0.52
N THR A 223 19.00 16.21 -1.72
CA THR A 223 18.94 17.59 -2.20
C THR A 223 18.09 17.73 -3.45
N HIS A 224 17.88 16.66 -4.19
CA HIS A 224 17.18 16.68 -5.48
C HIS A 224 16.09 15.60 -5.52
N MET A 225 14.97 15.98 -6.13
CA MET A 225 13.87 15.09 -6.47
C MET A 225 13.72 15.05 -7.99
N TYR A 226 13.81 13.87 -8.59
CA TYR A 226 13.41 13.66 -9.97
C TYR A 226 12.00 13.08 -9.98
N ALA A 227 11.03 13.93 -10.30
CA ALA A 227 9.60 13.64 -10.20
C ALA A 227 9.09 12.88 -11.43
N LEU A 228 9.73 11.73 -11.71
CA LEU A 228 9.27 10.74 -12.67
C LEU A 228 8.41 9.71 -11.92
N PRO A 229 7.11 9.57 -12.23
CA PRO A 229 6.22 8.61 -11.57
C PRO A 229 6.52 7.19 -12.06
N VAL A 230 7.48 6.53 -11.42
CA VAL A 230 7.91 5.18 -11.79
C VAL A 230 6.83 4.15 -11.50
N ALA A 231 6.09 4.31 -10.41
CA ALA A 231 5.04 3.44 -9.92
C ALA A 231 4.18 4.18 -8.87
N TRP A 232 3.18 3.50 -8.30
CA TRP A 232 2.31 4.02 -7.22
C TRP A 232 2.47 3.24 -5.92
N SER A 233 3.33 2.23 -5.93
CA SER A 233 3.59 1.33 -4.81
C SER A 233 2.31 0.82 -4.17
N THR A 234 1.44 0.24 -5.01
CA THR A 234 0.20 -0.37 -4.55
C THR A 234 0.48 -1.35 -3.43
N PHE A 235 -0.20 -1.17 -2.29
CA PHE A 235 -0.09 -2.05 -1.15
C PHE A 235 -1.42 -2.75 -0.86
N GLY A 236 -1.34 -3.90 -0.19
CA GLY A 236 -2.51 -4.68 0.21
C GLY A 236 -2.66 -4.72 1.73
N TYR A 237 -3.91 -4.73 2.19
CA TYR A 237 -4.27 -5.13 3.54
C TYR A 237 -4.59 -6.62 3.52
N PHE A 238 -3.72 -7.39 4.13
CA PHE A 238 -3.80 -8.86 4.20
C PHE A 238 -4.42 -9.29 5.51
N VAL A 239 -5.29 -10.31 5.45
CA VAL A 239 -5.85 -10.96 6.64
C VAL A 239 -5.46 -12.42 6.70
N ASN A 240 -5.32 -12.95 7.91
CA ASN A 240 -5.23 -14.38 8.14
C ASN A 240 -6.59 -15.04 7.87
N LEU A 241 -6.65 -16.00 6.94
CA LEU A 241 -7.92 -16.63 6.56
C LEU A 241 -8.57 -17.43 7.69
N ASN A 242 -7.78 -18.11 8.54
CA ASN A 242 -8.34 -18.85 9.66
C ASN A 242 -9.00 -17.92 10.68
N TRP A 243 -8.35 -16.79 10.98
CA TRP A 243 -8.94 -15.75 11.83
C TRP A 243 -10.19 -15.16 11.18
N TRP A 244 -10.11 -14.75 9.90
CA TRP A 244 -11.20 -14.16 9.14
C TRP A 244 -12.45 -15.03 9.10
N ASN A 245 -12.27 -16.33 8.86
CA ASN A 245 -13.38 -17.29 8.75
C ASN A 245 -14.05 -17.62 10.09
N ARG A 246 -13.37 -17.35 11.22
CA ARG A 246 -13.96 -17.52 12.58
C ARG A 246 -14.78 -16.32 13.03
N LEU A 247 -14.68 -15.18 12.35
CA LEU A 247 -15.48 -13.99 12.66
C LEU A 247 -16.96 -14.28 12.40
N ASP A 248 -17.84 -13.80 13.29
CA ASP A 248 -19.27 -13.80 13.01
C ASP A 248 -19.61 -12.85 11.83
N ALA A 249 -20.74 -13.10 11.18
CA ALA A 249 -21.13 -12.33 9.99
C ALA A 249 -21.22 -10.81 10.26
N PRO A 250 -21.88 -10.32 11.34
CA PRO A 250 -21.92 -8.90 11.62
C PRO A 250 -20.55 -8.25 11.83
N THR A 251 -19.61 -8.95 12.47
CA THR A 251 -18.23 -8.47 12.65
C THR A 251 -17.49 -8.39 11.31
N ARG A 252 -17.62 -9.43 10.51
CA ARG A 252 -16.99 -9.50 9.19
C ARG A 252 -17.53 -8.43 8.25
N ASP A 253 -18.85 -8.21 8.25
CA ASP A 253 -19.50 -7.19 7.44
C ASP A 253 -19.05 -5.79 7.84
N LEU A 254 -18.95 -5.50 9.15
CA LEU A 254 -18.44 -4.21 9.63
C LEU A 254 -17.00 -3.97 9.22
N ILE A 255 -16.13 -4.97 9.34
CA ILE A 255 -14.73 -4.88 8.89
C ILE A 255 -14.68 -4.69 7.38
N THR A 256 -15.43 -5.46 6.60
CA THR A 256 -15.48 -5.35 5.13
C THR A 256 -15.90 -3.95 4.70
N THR A 257 -16.98 -3.41 5.28
CA THR A 257 -17.46 -2.05 4.99
C THR A 257 -16.42 -1.00 5.36
N THR A 258 -15.80 -1.14 6.55
CA THR A 258 -14.75 -0.19 6.98
C THR A 258 -13.54 -0.23 6.05
N PHE A 259 -13.14 -1.40 5.58
CA PHE A 259 -12.01 -1.52 4.65
C PHE A 259 -12.34 -1.06 3.23
N ALA A 260 -13.59 -1.14 2.79
CA ALA A 260 -14.02 -0.52 1.53
C ALA A 260 -13.92 1.01 1.59
N GLU A 261 -14.42 1.63 2.67
CA GLU A 261 -14.29 3.06 2.90
C GLU A 261 -12.83 3.50 3.08
N LEU A 262 -12.03 2.70 3.79
CA LEU A 262 -10.60 2.93 3.98
C LEU A 262 -9.87 2.89 2.63
N GLN A 263 -10.19 1.93 1.78
CA GLN A 263 -9.63 1.83 0.42
C GLN A 263 -9.89 3.11 -0.35
N ASP A 264 -11.14 3.60 -0.38
CA ASP A 264 -11.49 4.85 -1.08
C ASP A 264 -10.74 6.05 -0.50
N ALA A 265 -10.65 6.15 0.83
CA ALA A 265 -9.91 7.22 1.50
C ALA A 265 -8.41 7.19 1.18
N GLN A 266 -7.81 6.00 1.12
CA GLN A 266 -6.39 5.84 0.79
C GLN A 266 -6.10 6.18 -0.68
N TRP A 267 -6.97 5.77 -1.64
CA TRP A 267 -6.81 6.12 -3.05
C TRP A 267 -6.89 7.62 -3.26
N LYS A 268 -7.87 8.29 -2.64
CA LYS A 268 -8.00 9.75 -2.67
C LYS A 268 -6.77 10.44 -2.05
N LEU A 269 -6.32 9.97 -0.89
CA LEU A 269 -5.14 10.51 -0.24
C LEU A 269 -3.88 10.35 -1.08
N GLY A 270 -3.70 9.21 -1.76
CA GLY A 270 -2.55 8.96 -2.65
C GLY A 270 -2.49 9.96 -3.81
N GLU A 271 -3.66 10.29 -4.39
CA GLU A 271 -3.79 11.30 -5.44
C GLU A 271 -3.40 12.68 -4.91
N GLU A 272 -4.04 13.14 -3.83
CA GLU A 272 -3.82 14.46 -3.24
C GLU A 272 -2.38 14.63 -2.72
N ALA A 273 -1.82 13.59 -2.10
CA ALA A 273 -0.49 13.64 -1.50
C ALA A 273 0.66 13.60 -2.51
N THR A 274 0.41 13.38 -3.80
CA THR A 274 1.45 13.36 -4.84
C THR A 274 2.02 14.76 -5.08
N GLU A 275 1.19 15.70 -5.46
CA GLU A 275 1.62 17.09 -5.68
C GLU A 275 1.88 17.84 -4.37
N ASP A 276 1.09 17.56 -3.33
CA ASP A 276 1.34 18.08 -1.98
C ASP A 276 2.75 17.71 -1.50
N GLY A 277 3.14 16.43 -1.65
CA GLY A 277 4.46 15.96 -1.25
C GLY A 277 5.58 16.67 -2.04
N ILE A 278 5.40 16.94 -3.33
CA ILE A 278 6.36 17.73 -4.12
C ILE A 278 6.45 19.14 -3.53
N ALA A 279 5.31 19.85 -3.41
CA ALA A 279 5.25 21.20 -2.89
C ALA A 279 5.90 21.33 -1.50
N CYS A 280 5.62 20.39 -0.61
CA CYS A 280 6.20 20.36 0.73
C CYS A 280 7.72 20.21 0.70
N ASN A 281 8.25 19.29 -0.09
CA ASN A 281 9.70 19.02 -0.16
C ASN A 281 10.48 20.21 -0.78
N ILE A 282 9.89 20.94 -1.71
CA ILE A 282 10.53 22.11 -2.33
C ILE A 282 10.26 23.42 -1.59
N GLY A 283 9.63 23.37 -0.41
CA GLY A 283 9.35 24.58 0.39
C GLY A 283 8.26 25.49 -0.16
N GLN A 284 7.43 24.99 -1.07
CA GLN A 284 6.32 25.75 -1.63
C GLN A 284 5.11 25.66 -0.69
N ARG A 285 4.85 26.72 0.08
CA ARG A 285 3.75 26.78 1.06
C ARG A 285 2.38 26.57 0.39
N GLN A 286 2.19 27.20 -0.78
CA GLN A 286 1.00 26.94 -1.58
C GLN A 286 1.08 25.53 -2.17
N GLY A 287 0.11 24.67 -1.83
CA GLY A 287 0.07 23.27 -2.25
C GLY A 287 0.65 22.28 -1.24
N CYS A 288 1.23 22.76 -0.12
CA CYS A 288 1.67 21.91 1.00
C CYS A 288 0.66 21.98 2.16
N SER A 289 -0.22 21.02 2.27
CA SER A 289 -1.28 20.97 3.29
C SER A 289 -1.37 19.63 4.02
N ILE A 290 -0.85 18.58 3.40
CA ILE A 290 -0.86 17.20 3.91
C ILE A 290 0.47 16.88 4.59
N GLY A 291 1.57 17.14 3.89
CA GLY A 291 2.93 16.88 4.34
C GLY A 291 3.50 17.97 5.25
N ARG A 292 4.79 17.88 5.49
CA ARG A 292 5.55 18.89 6.26
C ARG A 292 6.23 19.86 5.30
N LEU A 293 5.96 21.16 5.46
CA LEU A 293 6.65 22.20 4.71
C LEU A 293 8.14 22.26 5.08
N VAL A 294 9.02 22.12 4.08
CA VAL A 294 10.47 22.21 4.24
C VAL A 294 10.90 23.66 4.06
N GLU A 295 11.06 24.40 5.15
CA GLU A 295 11.44 25.82 5.09
C GLU A 295 12.97 25.99 5.00
N ASN A 296 13.72 25.17 5.72
CA ASN A 296 15.17 25.18 5.73
C ASN A 296 15.71 24.12 4.77
N ARG A 297 16.49 24.54 3.76
CA ARG A 297 17.09 23.66 2.75
C ARG A 297 16.07 22.88 1.93
N PRO A 298 15.13 23.57 1.24
CA PRO A 298 14.19 22.90 0.35
C PRO A 298 14.93 22.17 -0.77
N MET A 299 14.32 21.08 -1.24
CA MET A 299 14.86 20.29 -2.33
C MET A 299 14.69 21.00 -3.67
N THR A 300 15.55 20.68 -4.63
CA THR A 300 15.33 21.03 -6.03
C THR A 300 14.53 19.92 -6.71
N VAL A 301 13.51 20.28 -7.49
CA VAL A 301 12.74 19.30 -8.26
C VAL A 301 13.07 19.41 -9.74
N THR A 302 13.31 18.28 -10.39
CA THR A 302 13.25 18.12 -11.85
C THR A 302 11.99 17.33 -12.17
N ARG A 303 11.08 17.92 -12.95
CA ARG A 303 9.88 17.22 -13.39
C ARG A 303 10.18 16.38 -14.62
N ALA A 304 9.56 15.20 -14.70
CA ALA A 304 9.67 14.34 -15.87
C ALA A 304 9.08 15.03 -17.11
N THR A 305 9.75 14.90 -18.24
CA THR A 305 9.29 15.34 -19.54
C THR A 305 8.38 14.29 -20.20
N PRO A 306 7.59 14.63 -21.22
CA PRO A 306 6.86 13.64 -22.02
C PRO A 306 7.77 12.56 -22.60
N GLU A 307 9.01 12.90 -22.97
CA GLU A 307 10.00 11.96 -23.48
C GLU A 307 10.47 10.97 -22.40
N ASP A 308 10.65 11.43 -21.14
CA ASP A 308 10.96 10.55 -20.01
C ASP A 308 9.84 9.54 -19.76
N LEU A 309 8.58 9.99 -19.83
CA LEU A 309 7.41 9.11 -19.68
C LEU A 309 7.31 8.09 -20.81
N GLN A 310 7.59 8.50 -22.05
CA GLN A 310 7.63 7.59 -23.19
C GLN A 310 8.77 6.56 -23.04
N THR A 311 9.94 7.00 -22.59
CA THR A 311 11.09 6.13 -22.31
C THR A 311 10.76 5.13 -21.20
N LEU A 312 10.12 5.57 -20.12
CA LEU A 312 9.65 4.70 -19.03
C LEU A 312 8.68 3.63 -19.55
N ARG A 313 7.75 4.02 -20.43
CA ARG A 313 6.83 3.08 -21.09
C ARG A 313 7.57 2.05 -21.97
N GLY A 314 8.59 2.49 -22.69
CA GLY A 314 9.48 1.60 -23.46
C GLY A 314 10.23 0.62 -22.56
N ILE A 315 10.70 1.06 -21.40
CA ILE A 315 11.34 0.21 -20.38
C ILE A 315 10.37 -0.82 -19.84
N LEU A 316 9.11 -0.45 -19.56
CA LEU A 316 8.08 -1.41 -19.17
C LEU A 316 7.98 -2.54 -20.20
N THR A 317 7.78 -2.19 -21.47
CA THR A 317 7.50 -3.16 -22.54
C THR A 317 8.71 -4.05 -22.85
N ASN A 318 9.91 -3.46 -22.87
CA ASN A 318 11.10 -4.16 -23.34
C ASN A 318 11.91 -4.85 -22.24
N ASN A 319 11.79 -4.40 -21.00
CA ASN A 319 12.62 -4.86 -19.89
C ASN A 319 11.78 -5.39 -18.72
N VAL A 320 10.90 -4.58 -18.14
CA VAL A 320 10.19 -4.88 -16.90
C VAL A 320 9.19 -6.03 -17.08
N LEU A 321 8.30 -5.91 -18.07
CA LEU A 321 7.24 -6.90 -18.28
C LEU A 321 7.82 -8.29 -18.68
N PRO A 322 8.80 -8.39 -19.60
CA PRO A 322 9.46 -9.67 -19.87
C PRO A 322 10.20 -10.23 -18.63
N ALA A 323 10.87 -9.41 -17.85
CA ALA A 323 11.55 -9.85 -16.63
C ALA A 323 10.56 -10.35 -15.57
N PHE A 324 9.45 -9.65 -15.40
CA PHE A 324 8.35 -10.07 -14.52
C PHE A 324 7.81 -11.45 -14.94
N VAL A 325 7.48 -11.65 -16.22
CA VAL A 325 6.93 -12.93 -16.69
C VAL A 325 7.95 -14.06 -16.56
N ARG A 326 9.24 -13.81 -16.78
CA ARG A 326 10.28 -14.83 -16.52
C ARG A 326 10.33 -15.28 -15.05
N ARG A 327 10.11 -14.36 -14.08
CA ARG A 327 10.06 -14.68 -12.65
C ARG A 327 8.77 -15.35 -12.23
N CYS A 328 7.65 -14.88 -12.76
CA CYS A 328 6.32 -15.30 -12.35
C CYS A 328 5.82 -16.55 -13.10
N GLY A 329 6.34 -16.79 -14.30
CA GLY A 329 5.94 -17.89 -15.19
C GLY A 329 4.93 -17.48 -16.27
N ALA A 330 4.76 -18.34 -17.28
CA ALA A 330 3.91 -18.08 -18.45
C ALA A 330 2.45 -17.75 -18.10
N ALA A 331 1.88 -18.43 -17.08
CA ALA A 331 0.52 -18.17 -16.61
C ALA A 331 0.32 -16.73 -16.13
N CYS A 332 1.37 -16.07 -15.62
CA CYS A 332 1.32 -14.66 -15.27
C CYS A 332 1.23 -13.76 -16.50
N GLY A 333 1.93 -14.11 -17.60
CA GLY A 333 1.80 -13.41 -18.87
C GLY A 333 0.41 -13.53 -19.48
N GLU A 334 -0.21 -14.69 -19.37
CA GLU A 334 -1.61 -14.92 -19.79
C GLU A 334 -2.58 -14.10 -18.92
N THR A 335 -2.40 -14.11 -17.62
CA THR A 335 -3.21 -13.30 -16.67
C THR A 335 -3.04 -11.81 -16.94
N TYR A 336 -1.81 -11.34 -17.16
CA TYR A 336 -1.53 -9.96 -17.53
C TYR A 336 -2.29 -9.59 -18.82
N ASN A 337 -2.19 -10.39 -19.86
CA ASN A 337 -2.87 -10.13 -21.12
C ASN A 337 -4.39 -10.16 -21.03
N ARG A 338 -4.94 -10.99 -20.15
CA ARG A 338 -6.39 -11.10 -19.95
C ARG A 338 -6.94 -9.95 -19.09
N VAL A 339 -6.24 -9.55 -18.04
CA VAL A 339 -6.76 -8.61 -17.03
C VAL A 339 -6.16 -7.21 -17.16
N VAL A 340 -4.85 -7.11 -17.34
CA VAL A 340 -4.14 -5.81 -17.30
C VAL A 340 -4.05 -5.15 -18.67
N ALA A 341 -3.77 -5.92 -19.72
CA ALA A 341 -3.59 -5.36 -21.05
C ALA A 341 -4.81 -4.59 -21.60
N PRO A 342 -6.08 -5.00 -21.33
CA PRO A 342 -7.25 -4.22 -21.74
C PRO A 342 -7.33 -2.84 -21.05
N ILE A 343 -6.78 -2.71 -19.85
CA ILE A 343 -6.80 -1.47 -19.06
C ILE A 343 -5.61 -0.57 -19.44
N SER A 344 -4.42 -1.17 -19.57
CA SER A 344 -3.16 -0.44 -19.77
C SER A 344 -2.84 -0.14 -21.23
N GLY A 345 -3.44 -0.88 -22.17
CA GLY A 345 -3.10 -0.82 -23.58
C GLY A 345 -1.72 -1.40 -23.92
N VAL A 346 -1.06 -2.10 -22.96
CA VAL A 346 0.22 -2.80 -23.19
C VAL A 346 -0.03 -4.31 -23.12
N ARG A 347 0.41 -5.04 -24.13
CA ARG A 347 0.35 -6.51 -24.14
C ARG A 347 1.74 -7.10 -23.90
N TYR A 348 1.76 -8.22 -23.22
CA TYR A 348 2.94 -9.08 -23.17
C TYR A 348 2.98 -9.96 -24.44
N GLU A 349 4.12 -9.95 -25.11
CA GLU A 349 4.42 -10.85 -26.22
C GLU A 349 5.56 -11.78 -25.79
N ALA A 350 5.32 -13.09 -25.86
CA ALA A 350 6.35 -14.08 -25.61
C ALA A 350 7.45 -13.94 -26.68
N ARG A 351 8.67 -13.72 -26.26
CA ARG A 351 9.87 -13.63 -27.11
C ARG A 351 10.71 -14.88 -26.94
#